data_1784f19914271a6f468fc37e4d212455
#
_entry.id   1784f19914271a6f468fc37e4d212455
#
_cell.length_a   1.000
_cell.length_b   1.000
_cell.length_c   1.000
_cell.angle_alpha   90.00
_cell.angle_beta   90.00
_cell.angle_gamma   90.00
#
_symmetry.space_group_name_H-M   'P 1'
#
loop_
_entity.id
_entity.type
_entity.pdbx_description
1 polymer ?
#
loop_
_entity_poly.entity_id
_entity_poly.type
_entity_poly.pdbx_seq_one_letter_code
_entity_poly.pdbx_strand_id
1 'polypeptide(L)'
;VYACTVQSGINVVQQLVPEAVVMPLSEFDGKVRYECYEDDIEEKIHNASAVAVGPGLGMSEEVSEFVKKLITEVDAPLVIDADGLNAIADDPSILLSLKHTPVITPHPGEMSRLTGYSVREILDDTVNLARDFAVKYHTVVVLKDARSVIAAPDGRVIINITGNPSMSTGGSGDVLTGVISSFIAQGIEPFFAAAVGAYIHGLSGDICMEKMGTYG
;
A
#
# COMPACT_ATOMS: atom_id res chain seq x y z
N VAL A 1 -4.24 -3.19 -16.62
CA VAL A 1 -3.51 -2.53 -15.51
C VAL A 1 -2.69 -1.42 -16.08
N TYR A 2 -2.70 -0.25 -15.44
CA TYR A 2 -1.76 0.85 -15.71
C TYR A 2 -0.65 0.80 -14.67
N ALA A 3 0.59 0.93 -15.12
CA ALA A 3 1.78 1.05 -14.26
C ALA A 3 2.43 2.42 -14.52
N CYS A 4 2.33 3.32 -13.55
CA CYS A 4 2.90 4.65 -13.64
C CYS A 4 4.32 4.62 -13.05
N THR A 5 5.30 5.08 -13.81
CA THR A 5 6.70 5.11 -13.39
C THR A 5 7.43 6.27 -14.06
N VAL A 6 8.56 6.66 -13.50
CA VAL A 6 9.45 7.66 -14.13
C VAL A 6 10.01 7.16 -15.43
N GLN A 7 10.41 8.07 -16.32
CA GLN A 7 10.90 7.76 -17.67
C GLN A 7 12.02 6.70 -17.68
N SER A 8 12.91 6.76 -16.71
CA SER A 8 14.02 5.80 -16.56
C SER A 8 13.56 4.37 -16.23
N GLY A 9 12.38 4.20 -15.61
CA GLY A 9 11.80 2.90 -15.23
C GLY A 9 10.99 2.21 -16.33
N ILE A 10 10.57 2.91 -17.38
CA ILE A 10 9.64 2.40 -18.38
C ILE A 10 10.12 1.09 -19.00
N ASN A 11 11.35 1.06 -19.50
CA ASN A 11 11.90 -0.12 -20.18
C ASN A 11 11.94 -1.35 -19.26
N VAL A 12 12.22 -1.15 -17.98
CA VAL A 12 12.26 -2.24 -17.00
C VAL A 12 10.86 -2.79 -16.78
N VAL A 13 9.88 -1.93 -16.56
CA VAL A 13 8.48 -2.34 -16.34
C VAL A 13 7.93 -3.05 -17.58
N GLN A 14 8.16 -2.51 -18.79
CA GLN A 14 7.70 -3.15 -20.03
C GLN A 14 8.31 -4.52 -20.29
N GLN A 15 9.55 -4.74 -19.86
CA GLN A 15 10.19 -6.06 -19.99
C GLN A 15 9.69 -7.07 -18.97
N LEU A 16 9.42 -6.63 -17.75
CA LEU A 16 9.00 -7.52 -16.67
C LEU A 16 7.49 -7.80 -16.66
N VAL A 17 6.68 -6.84 -17.11
CA VAL A 17 5.21 -6.91 -17.11
C VAL A 17 4.67 -6.41 -18.46
N PRO A 18 4.85 -7.19 -19.54
CA PRO A 18 4.46 -6.78 -20.88
C PRO A 18 2.95 -6.56 -21.05
N GLU A 19 2.13 -7.09 -20.15
CA GLU A 19 0.68 -6.91 -20.14
C GLU A 19 0.23 -5.56 -19.56
N ALA A 20 1.11 -4.85 -18.87
CA ALA A 20 0.77 -3.54 -18.29
C ALA A 20 0.91 -2.42 -19.34
N VAL A 21 -0.05 -1.49 -19.31
CA VAL A 21 0.09 -0.22 -20.02
C VAL A 21 0.96 0.69 -19.17
N VAL A 22 2.18 0.92 -19.60
CA VAL A 22 3.13 1.76 -18.85
C VAL A 22 2.90 3.23 -19.18
N MET A 23 2.77 4.05 -18.16
CA MET A 23 2.58 5.49 -18.26
C MET A 23 3.77 6.21 -17.63
N PRO A 24 4.45 7.09 -18.38
CA PRO A 24 5.52 7.90 -17.82
C PRO A 24 4.94 8.93 -16.83
N LEU A 25 5.61 9.11 -15.71
CA LEU A 25 5.43 10.26 -14.83
C LEU A 25 6.51 11.29 -15.12
N SER A 26 6.13 12.55 -15.17
CA SER A 26 7.10 13.65 -15.33
C SER A 26 8.05 13.67 -14.14
N GLU A 27 9.35 13.75 -14.44
CA GLU A 27 10.40 13.72 -13.43
C GLU A 27 11.35 14.89 -13.57
N PHE A 28 11.97 15.26 -12.45
CA PHE A 28 13.11 16.14 -12.42
C PHE A 28 14.17 15.54 -11.50
N ASP A 29 15.38 15.38 -12.00
CA ASP A 29 16.49 14.75 -11.27
C ASP A 29 16.12 13.37 -10.67
N GLY A 30 15.39 12.55 -11.46
CA GLY A 30 14.97 11.20 -11.07
C GLY A 30 13.84 11.13 -10.03
N LYS A 31 13.17 12.26 -9.76
CA LYS A 31 12.06 12.33 -8.80
C LYS A 31 10.76 12.72 -9.47
N VAL A 32 9.68 12.12 -9.05
CA VAL A 32 8.32 12.47 -9.49
C VAL A 32 8.01 13.92 -9.07
N ARG A 33 7.42 14.68 -9.96
CA ARG A 33 7.03 16.07 -9.73
C ARG A 33 5.57 16.17 -9.27
N TYR A 34 5.27 17.21 -8.51
CA TYR A 34 3.91 17.51 -8.08
C TYR A 34 2.91 17.66 -9.26
N GLU A 35 3.34 18.32 -10.34
CA GLU A 35 2.53 18.56 -11.53
C GLU A 35 2.15 17.27 -12.29
N CYS A 36 2.82 16.15 -12.03
CA CYS A 36 2.50 14.86 -12.63
C CYS A 36 1.03 14.47 -12.51
N TYR A 37 0.37 14.88 -11.43
CA TYR A 37 -1.05 14.57 -11.25
C TYR A 37 -1.90 15.12 -12.40
N GLU A 38 -1.78 16.41 -12.70
CA GLU A 38 -2.57 17.09 -13.73
C GLU A 38 -2.14 16.71 -15.14
N ASP A 39 -0.83 16.65 -15.37
CA ASP A 39 -0.28 16.48 -16.72
C ASP A 39 -0.36 15.03 -17.21
N ASP A 40 -0.14 14.05 -16.32
CA ASP A 40 0.12 12.68 -16.73
C ASP A 40 -1.00 11.70 -16.38
N ILE A 41 -1.65 11.85 -15.22
CA ILE A 41 -2.45 10.78 -14.64
C ILE A 41 -3.91 11.11 -14.32
N GLU A 42 -4.30 12.38 -14.14
CA GLU A 42 -5.66 12.77 -13.71
C GLU A 42 -6.75 12.11 -14.56
N GLU A 43 -6.66 12.22 -15.89
CA GLU A 43 -7.64 11.64 -16.81
C GLU A 43 -7.72 10.11 -16.70
N LYS A 44 -6.59 9.45 -16.44
CA LYS A 44 -6.50 7.99 -16.43
C LYS A 44 -7.01 7.38 -15.14
N ILE A 45 -6.72 8.02 -14.00
CA ILE A 45 -7.18 7.51 -12.70
C ILE A 45 -8.65 7.78 -12.44
N HIS A 46 -9.27 8.74 -13.15
CA HIS A 46 -10.70 9.04 -13.02
C HIS A 46 -11.59 7.81 -13.27
N ASN A 47 -11.15 6.87 -14.10
CA ASN A 47 -11.88 5.65 -14.43
C ASN A 47 -11.24 4.39 -13.79
N ALA A 48 -10.34 4.55 -12.86
CA ALA A 48 -9.70 3.42 -12.21
C ALA A 48 -10.65 2.72 -11.23
N SER A 49 -10.67 1.37 -11.24
CA SER A 49 -11.44 0.57 -10.28
C SER A 49 -10.76 0.48 -8.91
N ALA A 50 -9.45 0.70 -8.85
CA ALA A 50 -8.64 0.83 -7.63
C ALA A 50 -7.31 1.50 -8.00
N VAL A 51 -6.71 2.23 -7.05
CA VAL A 51 -5.40 2.84 -7.21
C VAL A 51 -4.48 2.40 -6.09
N ALA A 52 -3.29 1.90 -6.43
CA ALA A 52 -2.22 1.62 -5.49
C ALA A 52 -1.16 2.72 -5.60
N VAL A 53 -0.70 3.24 -4.47
CA VAL A 53 0.29 4.32 -4.42
C VAL A 53 1.31 4.08 -3.31
N GLY A 54 2.56 4.36 -3.61
CA GLY A 54 3.63 4.37 -2.61
C GLY A 54 4.87 3.56 -2.96
N PRO A 55 4.77 2.28 -3.37
CA PRO A 55 5.96 1.48 -3.66
C PRO A 55 6.91 2.17 -4.65
N GLY A 56 8.16 2.38 -4.22
CA GLY A 56 9.23 2.89 -5.08
C GLY A 56 9.16 4.37 -5.48
N LEU A 57 8.29 5.19 -4.88
CA LEU A 57 8.19 6.62 -5.21
C LEU A 57 9.37 7.45 -4.71
N GLY A 58 10.08 6.97 -3.68
CA GLY A 58 11.10 7.74 -2.98
C GLY A 58 10.53 8.74 -1.99
N MET A 59 11.44 9.40 -1.26
CA MET A 59 11.07 10.38 -0.23
C MET A 59 11.66 11.74 -0.57
N SER A 60 10.79 12.68 -0.91
CA SER A 60 11.09 14.11 -1.04
C SER A 60 9.83 14.92 -0.77
N GLU A 61 9.96 16.22 -0.60
CA GLU A 61 8.84 17.12 -0.39
C GLU A 61 7.88 17.08 -1.60
N GLU A 62 8.43 17.11 -2.82
CA GLU A 62 7.65 17.04 -4.06
C GLU A 62 6.87 15.74 -4.19
N VAL A 63 7.46 14.60 -3.83
CA VAL A 63 6.78 13.30 -3.79
C VAL A 63 5.67 13.31 -2.75
N SER A 64 5.90 13.89 -1.58
CA SER A 64 4.88 13.99 -0.53
C SER A 64 3.70 14.86 -0.99
N GLU A 65 3.95 15.98 -1.62
CA GLU A 65 2.90 16.84 -2.19
C GLU A 65 2.13 16.13 -3.30
N PHE A 66 2.83 15.44 -4.20
CA PHE A 66 2.21 14.64 -5.25
C PHE A 66 1.29 13.55 -4.66
N VAL A 67 1.77 12.77 -3.68
CA VAL A 67 0.97 11.72 -3.04
C VAL A 67 -0.25 12.31 -2.35
N LYS A 68 -0.09 13.38 -1.56
CA LYS A 68 -1.20 14.04 -0.86
C LYS A 68 -2.25 14.55 -1.83
N LYS A 69 -1.84 15.15 -2.95
CA LYS A 69 -2.76 15.58 -4.01
C LYS A 69 -3.47 14.38 -4.65
N LEU A 70 -2.72 13.37 -5.09
CA LEU A 70 -3.27 12.18 -5.72
C LEU A 70 -4.37 11.55 -4.86
N ILE A 71 -4.08 11.25 -3.58
CA ILE A 71 -5.03 10.54 -2.72
C ILE A 71 -6.29 11.34 -2.38
N THR A 72 -6.22 12.68 -2.38
CA THR A 72 -7.38 13.53 -2.08
C THR A 72 -8.28 13.76 -3.30
N GLU A 73 -7.70 13.78 -4.49
CA GLU A 73 -8.45 14.05 -5.73
C GLU A 73 -9.06 12.78 -6.34
N VAL A 74 -8.40 11.64 -6.20
CA VAL A 74 -8.84 10.39 -6.84
C VAL A 74 -10.21 9.95 -6.32
N ASP A 75 -11.10 9.57 -7.26
CA ASP A 75 -12.42 9.02 -6.95
C ASP A 75 -12.44 7.50 -7.22
N ALA A 76 -11.54 6.80 -6.57
CA ALA A 76 -11.43 5.35 -6.61
C ALA A 76 -10.90 4.83 -5.26
N PRO A 77 -11.20 3.58 -4.90
CA PRO A 77 -10.61 2.95 -3.73
C PRO A 77 -9.08 2.94 -3.79
N LEU A 78 -8.43 3.27 -2.66
CA LEU A 78 -6.99 3.43 -2.54
C LEU A 78 -6.35 2.31 -1.72
N VAL A 79 -5.17 1.88 -2.14
CA VAL A 79 -4.22 1.13 -1.32
C VAL A 79 -2.93 1.97 -1.20
N ILE A 80 -2.57 2.34 0.02
CA ILE A 80 -1.42 3.21 0.32
C ILE A 80 -0.38 2.39 1.08
N ASP A 81 0.83 2.29 0.54
CA ASP A 81 1.93 1.52 1.12
C ASP A 81 3.25 2.29 1.07
N ALA A 82 4.25 1.84 1.78
CA ALA A 82 5.65 2.27 1.69
C ALA A 82 5.82 3.81 1.70
N ASP A 83 6.38 4.38 0.62
CA ASP A 83 6.63 5.83 0.54
C ASP A 83 5.34 6.66 0.53
N GLY A 84 4.22 6.06 0.12
CA GLY A 84 2.90 6.68 0.25
C GLY A 84 2.50 6.90 1.71
N LEU A 85 2.81 5.94 2.59
CA LEU A 85 2.59 6.08 4.04
C LEU A 85 3.56 7.09 4.66
N ASN A 86 4.81 7.11 4.18
CA ASN A 86 5.79 8.09 4.62
C ASN A 86 5.34 9.52 4.26
N ALA A 87 4.73 9.71 3.09
CA ALA A 87 4.26 11.00 2.62
C ALA A 87 3.15 11.62 3.48
N ILE A 88 2.36 10.79 4.18
CA ILE A 88 1.25 11.24 5.04
C ILE A 88 1.55 11.12 6.54
N ALA A 89 2.76 10.70 6.91
CA ALA A 89 3.10 10.42 8.30
C ALA A 89 3.11 11.66 9.21
N ASP A 90 3.36 12.83 8.66
CA ASP A 90 3.29 14.12 9.36
C ASP A 90 1.86 14.56 9.70
N ASP A 91 0.87 14.17 8.89
CA ASP A 91 -0.55 14.42 9.13
C ASP A 91 -1.44 13.27 8.62
N PRO A 92 -1.58 12.16 9.38
CA PRO A 92 -2.44 11.06 9.00
C PRO A 92 -3.94 11.42 8.93
N SER A 93 -4.34 12.61 9.42
CA SER A 93 -5.74 13.05 9.36
C SER A 93 -6.24 13.26 7.93
N ILE A 94 -5.33 13.36 6.96
CA ILE A 94 -5.64 13.41 5.53
C ILE A 94 -6.50 12.20 5.10
N LEU A 95 -6.34 11.03 5.73
CA LEU A 95 -7.15 9.83 5.48
C LEU A 95 -8.64 10.06 5.69
N LEU A 96 -9.03 10.98 6.57
CA LEU A 96 -10.44 11.32 6.85
C LEU A 96 -11.09 12.12 5.71
N SER A 97 -10.29 12.72 4.83
CA SER A 97 -10.79 13.51 3.70
C SER A 97 -11.00 12.68 2.43
N LEU A 98 -10.60 11.41 2.43
CA LEU A 98 -10.67 10.56 1.25
C LEU A 98 -12.11 10.15 0.93
N LYS A 99 -12.45 10.06 -0.37
CA LYS A 99 -13.79 9.75 -0.85
C LYS A 99 -14.24 8.30 -0.56
N HIS A 100 -13.30 7.39 -0.52
CA HIS A 100 -13.52 5.97 -0.23
C HIS A 100 -12.66 5.54 0.96
N THR A 101 -13.12 4.55 1.73
CA THR A 101 -12.32 3.96 2.81
C THR A 101 -11.04 3.35 2.22
N PRO A 102 -9.85 3.92 2.50
CA PRO A 102 -8.60 3.39 1.96
C PRO A 102 -8.14 2.14 2.72
N VAL A 103 -7.27 1.36 2.09
CA VAL A 103 -6.46 0.35 2.76
C VAL A 103 -5.05 0.88 2.91
N ILE A 104 -4.50 0.80 4.11
CA ILE A 104 -3.08 1.08 4.36
C ILE A 104 -2.37 -0.19 4.82
N THR A 105 -1.11 -0.37 4.41
CA THR A 105 -0.36 -1.60 4.65
C THR A 105 0.96 -1.37 5.41
N PRO A 106 0.96 -0.70 6.58
CA PRO A 106 2.18 -0.37 7.28
C PRO A 106 2.88 -1.59 7.87
N HIS A 107 4.21 -1.64 7.80
CA HIS A 107 5.03 -2.43 8.72
C HIS A 107 5.22 -1.66 10.05
N PRO A 108 5.73 -2.28 11.14
CA PRO A 108 5.83 -1.60 12.44
C PRO A 108 6.59 -0.28 12.42
N GLY A 109 7.61 -0.14 11.57
CA GLY A 109 8.36 1.11 11.42
C GLY A 109 7.55 2.23 10.74
N GLU A 110 6.72 1.91 9.75
CA GLU A 110 5.79 2.85 9.11
C GLU A 110 4.68 3.24 10.08
N MET A 111 4.12 2.26 10.80
CA MET A 111 3.12 2.51 11.84
C MET A 111 3.66 3.41 12.95
N SER A 112 4.93 3.25 13.32
CA SER A 112 5.63 4.13 14.28
C SER A 112 5.64 5.58 13.81
N ARG A 113 5.91 5.83 12.54
CA ARG A 113 5.88 7.19 11.97
C ARG A 113 4.48 7.79 11.93
N LEU A 114 3.48 6.97 11.60
CA LEU A 114 2.07 7.40 11.53
C LEU A 114 1.47 7.70 12.90
N THR A 115 1.91 7.01 13.95
CA THR A 115 1.30 7.10 15.29
C THR A 115 2.11 7.88 16.30
N GLY A 116 3.42 7.99 16.09
CA GLY A 116 4.39 8.52 17.06
C GLY A 116 4.78 7.52 18.16
N TYR A 117 4.17 6.31 18.22
CA TYR A 117 4.60 5.25 19.13
C TYR A 117 5.92 4.63 18.67
N SER A 118 6.72 4.14 19.62
CA SER A 118 7.89 3.35 19.28
C SER A 118 7.51 2.01 18.64
N VAL A 119 8.39 1.44 17.83
CA VAL A 119 8.21 0.10 17.24
C VAL A 119 7.92 -0.95 18.33
N ARG A 120 8.54 -0.82 19.50
CA ARG A 120 8.32 -1.75 20.61
C ARG A 120 6.90 -1.67 21.15
N GLU A 121 6.38 -0.47 21.39
CA GLU A 121 4.99 -0.29 21.84
C GLU A 121 4.00 -0.86 20.82
N ILE A 122 4.27 -0.70 19.52
CA ILE A 122 3.43 -1.27 18.46
C ILE A 122 3.44 -2.80 18.51
N LEU A 123 4.62 -3.42 18.66
CA LEU A 123 4.77 -4.87 18.73
C LEU A 123 4.18 -5.47 20.02
N ASP A 124 4.19 -4.73 21.13
CA ASP A 124 3.62 -5.15 22.38
C ASP A 124 2.07 -5.18 22.35
N ASP A 125 1.42 -4.37 21.47
CA ASP A 125 -0.05 -4.31 21.35
C ASP A 125 -0.55 -4.08 19.91
N THR A 126 -0.11 -4.91 18.97
CA THR A 126 -0.43 -4.80 17.54
C THR A 126 -1.92 -4.73 17.24
N VAL A 127 -2.73 -5.53 17.96
CA VAL A 127 -4.17 -5.67 17.71
C VAL A 127 -4.93 -4.39 18.06
N ASN A 128 -4.71 -3.86 19.25
CA ASN A 128 -5.42 -2.65 19.68
C ASN A 128 -4.94 -1.43 18.91
N LEU A 129 -3.63 -1.30 18.69
CA LEU A 129 -3.08 -0.16 17.94
C LEU A 129 -3.57 -0.15 16.47
N ALA A 130 -3.62 -1.30 15.80
CA ALA A 130 -4.17 -1.38 14.44
C ALA A 130 -5.65 -1.03 14.42
N ARG A 131 -6.44 -1.58 15.38
CA ARG A 131 -7.87 -1.29 15.48
C ARG A 131 -8.15 0.18 15.78
N ASP A 132 -7.46 0.75 16.77
CA ASP A 132 -7.71 2.11 17.22
C ASP A 132 -7.31 3.12 16.12
N PHE A 133 -6.24 2.85 15.37
CA PHE A 133 -5.89 3.64 14.20
C PHE A 133 -6.94 3.52 13.10
N ALA A 134 -7.41 2.31 12.78
CA ALA A 134 -8.43 2.07 11.76
C ALA A 134 -9.73 2.83 12.07
N VAL A 135 -10.19 2.76 13.32
CA VAL A 135 -11.39 3.49 13.78
C VAL A 135 -11.16 5.00 13.73
N LYS A 136 -10.02 5.49 14.25
CA LYS A 136 -9.73 6.91 14.35
C LYS A 136 -9.66 7.59 13.00
N TYR A 137 -9.03 6.96 12.01
CA TYR A 137 -8.78 7.54 10.69
C TYR A 137 -9.66 6.97 9.57
N HIS A 138 -10.69 6.20 9.92
CA HIS A 138 -11.68 5.66 8.99
C HIS A 138 -11.06 4.86 7.83
N THR A 139 -10.04 4.05 8.12
CA THR A 139 -9.24 3.27 7.16
C THR A 139 -9.22 1.79 7.50
N VAL A 140 -8.96 0.95 6.52
CA VAL A 140 -8.56 -0.44 6.77
C VAL A 140 -7.05 -0.49 6.95
N VAL A 141 -6.60 -1.05 8.07
CA VAL A 141 -5.18 -1.20 8.40
C VAL A 141 -4.76 -2.66 8.20
N VAL A 142 -3.70 -2.88 7.45
CA VAL A 142 -2.96 -4.16 7.41
C VAL A 142 -1.62 -3.93 8.09
N LEU A 143 -1.55 -4.12 9.40
CA LEU A 143 -0.28 -4.00 10.14
C LEU A 143 0.54 -5.27 9.90
N LYS A 144 1.57 -5.11 9.05
CA LYS A 144 2.45 -6.21 8.61
C LYS A 144 3.40 -6.62 9.72
N ASP A 145 3.33 -7.88 10.13
CA ASP A 145 4.26 -8.52 11.07
C ASP A 145 4.23 -10.04 10.85
N ALA A 146 4.93 -10.81 11.67
CA ALA A 146 4.91 -12.28 11.65
C ALA A 146 3.46 -12.86 11.64
N ARG A 147 2.53 -12.14 12.23
CA ARG A 147 1.08 -12.36 12.13
C ARG A 147 0.43 -11.02 11.84
N SER A 148 0.21 -10.74 10.56
CA SER A 148 -0.40 -9.47 10.15
C SER A 148 -1.79 -9.31 10.75
N VAL A 149 -2.05 -8.11 11.27
CA VAL A 149 -3.36 -7.72 11.84
C VAL A 149 -4.10 -6.88 10.82
N ILE A 150 -5.31 -7.29 10.45
CA ILE A 150 -6.20 -6.55 9.56
C ILE A 150 -7.32 -5.95 10.40
N ALA A 151 -7.41 -4.64 10.45
CA ALA A 151 -8.42 -3.92 11.23
C ALA A 151 -9.29 -3.04 10.33
N ALA A 152 -10.60 -3.03 10.60
CA ALA A 152 -11.60 -2.25 9.88
C ALA A 152 -11.99 -0.97 10.66
N PRO A 153 -12.52 0.07 9.98
CA PRO A 153 -12.98 1.30 10.63
C PRO A 153 -14.17 1.10 11.57
N ASP A 154 -14.88 -0.03 11.49
CA ASP A 154 -15.95 -0.40 12.43
C ASP A 154 -15.47 -1.19 13.65
N GLY A 155 -14.15 -1.39 13.78
CA GLY A 155 -13.51 -2.08 14.90
C GLY A 155 -13.37 -3.59 14.75
N ARG A 156 -13.84 -4.20 13.65
CA ARG A 156 -13.57 -5.61 13.33
C ARG A 156 -12.08 -5.85 13.14
N VAL A 157 -11.58 -6.98 13.60
CA VAL A 157 -10.17 -7.38 13.45
C VAL A 157 -10.08 -8.83 13.00
N ILE A 158 -9.18 -9.08 12.06
CA ILE A 158 -8.75 -10.40 11.62
C ILE A 158 -7.24 -10.51 11.83
N ILE A 159 -6.77 -11.67 12.34
CA ILE A 159 -5.35 -11.98 12.44
C ILE A 159 -5.01 -13.01 11.36
N ASN A 160 -4.10 -12.66 10.47
CA ASN A 160 -3.58 -13.58 9.46
C ASN A 160 -2.62 -14.58 10.13
N ILE A 161 -2.85 -15.87 9.83
CA ILE A 161 -2.05 -16.98 10.38
C ILE A 161 -1.15 -17.65 9.34
N THR A 162 -1.20 -17.21 8.08
CA THR A 162 -0.34 -17.71 6.99
C THR A 162 0.90 -16.84 6.83
N GLY A 163 1.91 -17.39 6.19
CA GLY A 163 3.19 -16.73 5.97
C GLY A 163 4.29 -17.22 6.90
N ASN A 164 5.50 -16.98 6.49
CA ASN A 164 6.70 -17.47 7.16
C ASN A 164 7.86 -16.45 7.01
N PRO A 165 8.95 -16.60 7.78
CA PRO A 165 10.06 -15.65 7.79
C PRO A 165 10.78 -15.46 6.43
N SER A 166 10.71 -16.43 5.49
CA SER A 166 11.33 -16.28 4.16
C SER A 166 10.67 -15.18 3.32
N MET A 167 9.45 -14.77 3.69
CA MET A 167 8.76 -13.66 3.05
C MET A 167 9.32 -12.28 3.42
N SER A 168 10.26 -12.19 4.37
CA SER A 168 10.94 -10.94 4.74
C SER A 168 11.99 -10.54 3.70
N THR A 169 11.59 -10.41 2.45
CA THR A 169 12.42 -10.04 1.31
C THR A 169 11.92 -8.73 0.69
N GLY A 170 12.82 -7.98 0.05
CA GLY A 170 12.44 -6.77 -0.68
C GLY A 170 11.40 -7.08 -1.75
N GLY A 171 10.38 -6.23 -1.88
CA GLY A 171 9.30 -6.38 -2.84
C GLY A 171 8.12 -7.25 -2.38
N SER A 172 8.26 -8.03 -1.29
CA SER A 172 7.16 -8.85 -0.76
C SER A 172 5.94 -8.00 -0.37
N GLY A 173 6.16 -6.83 0.24
CA GLY A 173 5.10 -5.86 0.57
C GLY A 173 4.41 -5.31 -0.69
N ASP A 174 5.20 -5.00 -1.73
CA ASP A 174 4.67 -4.46 -2.99
C ASP A 174 3.75 -5.47 -3.68
N VAL A 175 4.11 -6.76 -3.62
CA VAL A 175 3.24 -7.85 -4.10
C VAL A 175 1.93 -7.89 -3.32
N LEU A 176 1.97 -7.79 -1.98
CA LEU A 176 0.76 -7.75 -1.15
C LEU A 176 -0.14 -6.56 -1.54
N THR A 177 0.44 -5.39 -1.73
CA THR A 177 -0.26 -4.17 -2.17
C THR A 177 -0.95 -4.40 -3.51
N GLY A 178 -0.28 -5.02 -4.48
CA GLY A 178 -0.85 -5.39 -5.78
C GLY A 178 -2.01 -6.40 -5.66
N VAL A 179 -1.85 -7.43 -4.81
CA VAL A 179 -2.90 -8.44 -4.57
C VAL A 179 -4.15 -7.82 -3.96
N ILE A 180 -4.00 -7.01 -2.92
CA ILE A 180 -5.14 -6.31 -2.28
C ILE A 180 -5.84 -5.40 -3.29
N SER A 181 -5.08 -4.59 -4.03
CA SER A 181 -5.62 -3.70 -5.06
C SER A 181 -6.38 -4.44 -6.14
N SER A 182 -5.89 -5.61 -6.55
CA SER A 182 -6.57 -6.47 -7.52
C SER A 182 -7.93 -6.95 -7.03
N PHE A 183 -8.05 -7.34 -5.76
CA PHE A 183 -9.34 -7.74 -5.17
C PHE A 183 -10.31 -6.57 -5.05
N ILE A 184 -9.83 -5.40 -4.65
CA ILE A 184 -10.65 -4.18 -4.59
C ILE A 184 -11.15 -3.82 -5.99
N ALA A 185 -10.29 -3.86 -7.01
CA ALA A 185 -10.66 -3.58 -8.39
C ALA A 185 -11.71 -4.54 -8.96
N GLN A 186 -11.85 -5.73 -8.38
CA GLN A 186 -12.90 -6.70 -8.69
C GLN A 186 -14.20 -6.48 -7.90
N GLY A 187 -14.28 -5.41 -7.10
CA GLY A 187 -15.47 -5.05 -6.32
C GLY A 187 -15.57 -5.70 -4.95
N ILE A 188 -14.49 -6.32 -4.46
CA ILE A 188 -14.47 -6.86 -3.08
C ILE A 188 -14.29 -5.69 -2.11
N GLU A 189 -15.09 -5.69 -1.05
CA GLU A 189 -15.06 -4.65 0.00
C GLU A 189 -13.64 -4.59 0.62
N PRO A 190 -13.10 -3.38 0.89
CA PRO A 190 -11.69 -3.17 1.27
C PRO A 190 -11.19 -4.04 2.42
N PHE A 191 -11.99 -4.23 3.48
CA PHE A 191 -11.59 -5.07 4.62
C PHE A 191 -11.44 -6.54 4.24
N PHE A 192 -12.36 -7.08 3.46
CA PHE A 192 -12.27 -8.47 3.00
C PHE A 192 -11.19 -8.63 1.93
N ALA A 193 -11.00 -7.65 1.05
CA ALA A 193 -9.91 -7.64 0.08
C ALA A 193 -8.55 -7.68 0.78
N ALA A 194 -8.38 -6.89 1.84
CA ALA A 194 -7.18 -6.89 2.67
C ALA A 194 -6.96 -8.22 3.39
N ALA A 195 -8.01 -8.79 3.99
CA ALA A 195 -7.93 -10.06 4.72
C ALA A 195 -7.59 -11.24 3.79
N VAL A 196 -8.31 -11.36 2.67
CA VAL A 196 -8.07 -12.43 1.66
C VAL A 196 -6.72 -12.23 1.00
N GLY A 197 -6.35 -10.99 0.67
CA GLY A 197 -5.04 -10.65 0.09
C GLY A 197 -3.89 -11.06 0.99
N ALA A 198 -3.95 -10.71 2.27
CA ALA A 198 -2.94 -11.11 3.25
C ALA A 198 -2.87 -12.64 3.42
N TYR A 199 -4.02 -13.30 3.45
CA TYR A 199 -4.09 -14.77 3.56
C TYR A 199 -3.45 -15.47 2.36
N ILE A 200 -3.84 -15.11 1.13
CA ILE A 200 -3.32 -15.72 -0.10
C ILE A 200 -1.83 -15.44 -0.27
N HIS A 201 -1.41 -14.22 0.00
CA HIS A 201 0.01 -13.84 -0.04
C HIS A 201 0.83 -14.69 0.93
N GLY A 202 0.38 -14.81 2.20
CA GLY A 202 1.04 -15.65 3.20
C GLY A 202 1.06 -17.13 2.80
N LEU A 203 -0.07 -17.67 2.34
CA LEU A 203 -0.18 -19.06 1.88
C LEU A 203 0.76 -19.35 0.70
N SER A 204 0.90 -18.40 -0.23
CA SER A 204 1.84 -18.53 -1.33
C SER A 204 3.28 -18.62 -0.84
N GLY A 205 3.65 -17.83 0.18
CA GLY A 205 4.95 -17.93 0.84
C GLY A 205 5.17 -19.29 1.52
N ASP A 206 4.14 -19.83 2.18
CA ASP A 206 4.21 -21.15 2.83
C ASP A 206 4.45 -22.27 1.81
N ILE A 207 3.72 -22.25 0.69
CA ILE A 207 3.89 -23.19 -0.42
C ILE A 207 5.29 -23.07 -1.05
N CYS A 208 5.79 -21.85 -1.21
CA CYS A 208 7.15 -21.64 -1.72
C CYS A 208 8.20 -22.20 -0.77
N MET A 209 8.05 -21.96 0.54
CA MET A 209 8.98 -22.47 1.55
C MET A 209 8.99 -24.01 1.57
N GLU A 210 7.83 -24.67 1.42
CA GLU A 210 7.76 -26.14 1.34
C GLU A 210 8.52 -26.70 0.14
N LYS A 211 8.50 -26.00 -1.00
CA LYS A 211 9.12 -26.45 -2.24
C LYS A 211 10.59 -26.09 -2.38
N MET A 212 10.99 -24.93 -1.90
CA MET A 212 12.30 -24.32 -2.14
C MET A 212 13.16 -24.19 -0.88
N GLY A 213 12.59 -24.40 0.31
CA GLY A 213 13.24 -24.16 1.58
C GLY A 213 13.23 -22.68 1.99
N THR A 214 13.77 -22.39 3.17
CA THR A 214 13.73 -21.06 3.80
C THR A 214 14.57 -20.00 3.06
N TYR A 215 15.54 -20.42 2.26
CA TYR A 215 16.51 -19.55 1.58
C TYR A 215 16.54 -19.78 0.05
N GLY A 216 15.46 -20.27 -0.50
CA GLY A 216 15.29 -20.52 -1.93
C GLY A 216 15.03 -19.28 -2.76
#